data_9ec74f787c589da9d00c4324bcecf853
#
_entry.id   9ec74f787c589da9d00c4324bcecf853
#
_cell.length_a   1.000
_cell.length_b   1.000
_cell.length_c   1.000
_cell.angle_alpha   90.00
_cell.angle_beta   90.00
_cell.angle_gamma   90.00
#
_symmetry.space_group_name_H-M   'P 1'
#
loop_
_entity.id
_entity.type
_entity.pdbx_description
1 polymer ?
#
loop_
_entity_poly.entity_id
_entity_poly.type
_entity_poly.pdbx_seq_one_letter_code
_entity_poly.pdbx_strand_id
1 'polypeptide(L)'
;MTKIYLAGPLFSLAEQGFNAELARFLEREGFEIWLPQEHEPRDNTARAIFEMDVAAIDWADMVVACMDGADPDSGTAFECGYAYAKGKPIVCFRTDFRVAGDTASAPYNLMLSESATARFEVPFRTKPEEFRQRMLETIRKALAAGRGV
;
A
#
# COMPACT_ATOMS: atom_id res chain seq x y z
N MET A 1 8.93 -6.70 -15.47
CA MET A 1 7.62 -6.61 -14.80
C MET A 1 7.83 -5.75 -13.56
N THR A 2 6.97 -4.77 -13.30
CA THR A 2 7.11 -3.91 -12.11
C THR A 2 6.71 -4.69 -10.87
N LYS A 3 7.55 -4.64 -9.84
CA LYS A 3 7.38 -5.35 -8.57
C LYS A 3 6.75 -4.44 -7.53
N ILE A 4 5.67 -4.90 -6.92
CA ILE A 4 4.88 -4.13 -5.94
C ILE A 4 4.83 -4.87 -4.61
N TYR A 5 5.18 -4.18 -3.53
CA TYR A 5 4.87 -4.60 -2.16
C TYR A 5 3.51 -4.01 -1.77
N LEU A 6 2.55 -4.87 -1.39
CA LEU A 6 1.24 -4.43 -0.90
C LEU A 6 1.29 -4.31 0.63
N ALA A 7 1.32 -3.08 1.11
CA ALA A 7 1.26 -2.75 2.53
C ALA A 7 -0.20 -2.50 2.97
N GLY A 8 -0.57 -3.00 4.12
CA GLY A 8 -1.90 -2.76 4.66
C GLY A 8 -2.25 -3.68 5.83
N PRO A 9 -3.33 -3.39 6.56
CA PRO A 9 -3.79 -4.25 7.62
C PRO A 9 -4.23 -5.61 7.06
N LEU A 10 -3.92 -6.68 7.80
CA LEU A 10 -4.19 -8.08 7.42
C LEU A 10 -4.76 -8.92 8.57
N PHE A 11 -5.33 -8.26 9.56
CA PHE A 11 -5.70 -8.87 10.84
C PHE A 11 -7.13 -9.41 10.88
N SER A 12 -8.00 -8.98 9.97
CA SER A 12 -9.37 -9.46 9.85
C SER A 12 -9.61 -10.21 8.54
N LEU A 13 -10.64 -11.06 8.52
CA LEU A 13 -11.05 -11.76 7.29
C LEU A 13 -11.42 -10.78 6.16
N ALA A 14 -12.00 -9.63 6.50
CA ALA A 14 -12.35 -8.61 5.52
C ALA A 14 -11.09 -8.00 4.89
N GLU A 15 -10.09 -7.65 5.69
CA GLU A 15 -8.81 -7.12 5.23
C GLU A 15 -8.07 -8.14 4.35
N GLN A 16 -7.96 -9.38 4.83
CA GLN A 16 -7.29 -10.45 4.09
C GLN A 16 -7.98 -10.72 2.74
N GLY A 17 -9.31 -10.74 2.72
CA GLY A 17 -10.09 -10.93 1.49
C GLY A 17 -9.91 -9.81 0.49
N PHE A 18 -9.96 -8.57 0.95
CA PHE A 18 -9.72 -7.38 0.13
C PHE A 18 -8.30 -7.36 -0.43
N ASN A 19 -7.29 -7.60 0.41
CA ASN A 19 -5.89 -7.63 0.00
C ASN A 19 -5.64 -8.70 -1.09
N ALA A 20 -6.16 -9.91 -0.89
CA ALA A 20 -6.02 -11.00 -1.87
C ALA A 20 -6.73 -10.67 -3.20
N GLU A 21 -7.89 -10.02 -3.17
CA GLU A 21 -8.58 -9.58 -4.39
C GLU A 21 -7.79 -8.50 -5.13
N LEU A 22 -7.24 -7.53 -4.40
CA LEU A 22 -6.40 -6.47 -4.97
C LEU A 22 -5.13 -7.05 -5.59
N ALA A 23 -4.44 -7.96 -4.90
CA ALA A 23 -3.25 -8.63 -5.43
C ALA A 23 -3.55 -9.34 -6.75
N ARG A 24 -4.56 -10.20 -6.79
CA ARG A 24 -4.98 -10.89 -8.03
C ARG A 24 -5.37 -9.95 -9.16
N PHE A 25 -5.98 -8.82 -8.84
CA PHE A 25 -6.29 -7.80 -9.85
C PHE A 25 -5.01 -7.21 -10.44
N LEU A 26 -4.06 -6.77 -9.62
CA LEU A 26 -2.81 -6.17 -10.09
C LEU A 26 -1.93 -7.17 -10.84
N GLU A 27 -1.92 -8.44 -10.45
CA GLU A 27 -1.22 -9.51 -11.18
C GLU A 27 -1.79 -9.69 -12.60
N ARG A 28 -3.12 -9.66 -12.77
CA ARG A 28 -3.75 -9.70 -14.10
C ARG A 28 -3.41 -8.48 -14.97
N GLU A 29 -3.09 -7.35 -14.34
CA GLU A 29 -2.64 -6.13 -15.02
C GLU A 29 -1.12 -6.12 -15.32
N GLY A 30 -0.41 -7.22 -15.02
CA GLY A 30 0.99 -7.43 -15.36
C GLY A 30 2.00 -6.95 -14.33
N PHE A 31 1.59 -6.79 -13.07
CA PHE A 31 2.49 -6.51 -11.97
C PHE A 31 2.93 -7.81 -11.27
N GLU A 32 4.09 -7.79 -10.65
CA GLU A 32 4.56 -8.86 -9.76
C GLU A 32 4.33 -8.41 -8.32
N ILE A 33 3.52 -9.17 -7.56
CA ILE A 33 3.02 -8.72 -6.26
C ILE A 33 3.67 -9.51 -5.12
N TRP A 34 4.12 -8.80 -4.11
CA TRP A 34 4.37 -9.35 -2.79
C TRP A 34 3.24 -8.95 -1.85
N LEU A 35 2.50 -9.94 -1.38
CA LEU A 35 1.41 -9.78 -0.42
C LEU A 35 1.82 -10.47 0.90
N PRO A 36 2.10 -9.73 2.00
CA PRO A 36 2.66 -10.29 3.24
C PRO A 36 1.88 -11.47 3.80
N GLN A 37 0.56 -11.44 3.77
CA GLN A 37 -0.29 -12.52 4.29
C GLN A 37 -0.18 -13.85 3.52
N GLU A 38 0.46 -13.89 2.37
CA GLU A 38 0.69 -15.11 1.57
C GLU A 38 2.09 -15.71 1.80
N HIS A 39 2.89 -15.10 2.67
CA HIS A 39 4.25 -15.52 2.96
C HIS A 39 4.45 -15.78 4.45
N GLU A 40 5.03 -16.95 4.76
CA GLU A 40 5.39 -17.31 6.12
C GLU A 40 6.89 -17.64 6.18
N PRO A 41 7.65 -17.03 7.11
CA PRO A 41 9.03 -17.40 7.31
C PRO A 41 9.11 -18.77 8.02
N ARG A 42 10.21 -19.50 7.78
CA ARG A 42 10.40 -20.85 8.35
C ARG A 42 10.24 -20.91 9.87
N ASP A 43 10.77 -19.92 10.58
CA ASP A 43 10.79 -19.90 12.04
C ASP A 43 9.57 -19.23 12.67
N ASN A 44 8.70 -18.60 11.87
CA ASN A 44 7.50 -17.86 12.28
C ASN A 44 7.68 -17.02 13.56
N THR A 45 8.86 -16.41 13.72
CA THR A 45 9.17 -15.48 14.81
C THR A 45 8.90 -14.04 14.35
N ALA A 46 8.60 -13.15 15.29
CA ALA A 46 8.43 -11.73 14.98
C ALA A 46 9.64 -11.14 14.23
N ARG A 47 10.87 -11.57 14.59
CA ARG A 47 12.09 -11.14 13.92
C ARG A 47 12.17 -11.63 12.48
N ALA A 48 11.85 -12.89 12.24
CA ALA A 48 11.89 -13.48 10.90
C ALA A 48 10.82 -12.87 9.97
N ILE A 49 9.61 -12.58 10.48
CA ILE A 49 8.56 -11.87 9.75
C ILE A 49 9.05 -10.47 9.37
N PHE A 50 9.56 -9.71 10.33
CA PHE A 50 10.11 -8.37 10.09
C PHE A 50 11.20 -8.36 9.01
N GLU A 51 12.18 -9.28 9.11
CA GLU A 51 13.27 -9.36 8.13
C GLU A 51 12.77 -9.74 6.73
N MET A 52 11.79 -10.63 6.65
CA MET A 52 11.16 -11.02 5.39
C MET A 52 10.45 -9.84 4.74
N ASP A 53 9.66 -9.08 5.49
CA ASP A 53 8.91 -7.93 4.96
C ASP A 53 9.85 -6.80 4.54
N VAL A 54 10.90 -6.51 5.32
CA VAL A 54 11.94 -5.54 4.93
C VAL A 54 12.65 -5.96 3.65
N ALA A 55 13.01 -7.24 3.53
CA ALA A 55 13.64 -7.76 2.31
C ALA A 55 12.69 -7.69 1.10
N ALA A 56 11.40 -7.90 1.31
CA ALA A 56 10.39 -7.78 0.27
C ALA A 56 10.19 -6.33 -0.19
N ILE A 57 10.25 -5.36 0.73
CA ILE A 57 10.23 -3.95 0.34
C ILE A 57 11.49 -3.60 -0.45
N ASP A 58 12.67 -4.11 -0.06
CA ASP A 58 13.91 -3.90 -0.82
C ASP A 58 13.85 -4.50 -2.23
N TRP A 59 13.20 -5.65 -2.39
CA TRP A 59 12.96 -6.31 -3.67
C TRP A 59 11.98 -5.55 -4.57
N ALA A 60 10.96 -4.89 -4.00
CA ALA A 60 9.93 -4.19 -4.75
C ALA A 60 10.45 -2.93 -5.45
N ASP A 61 9.87 -2.58 -6.59
CA ASP A 61 10.12 -1.30 -7.28
C ASP A 61 9.31 -0.16 -6.65
N MET A 62 8.19 -0.47 -6.01
CA MET A 62 7.31 0.49 -5.34
C MET A 62 6.48 -0.18 -4.23
N VAL A 63 5.90 0.66 -3.38
CA VAL A 63 4.92 0.24 -2.36
C VAL A 63 3.54 0.79 -2.70
N VAL A 64 2.52 -0.06 -2.58
CA VAL A 64 1.10 0.33 -2.64
C VAL A 64 0.51 0.07 -1.26
N ALA A 65 0.05 1.11 -0.58
CA ALA A 65 -0.29 1.07 0.84
C ALA A 65 -1.74 1.46 1.13
N CYS A 66 -2.44 0.61 1.87
CA CYS A 66 -3.80 0.85 2.34
C CYS A 66 -3.80 1.69 3.62
N MET A 67 -4.50 2.81 3.60
CA MET A 67 -4.63 3.76 4.71
C MET A 67 -5.98 3.67 5.43
N ASP A 68 -6.67 2.53 5.32
CA ASP A 68 -7.97 2.32 5.96
C ASP A 68 -7.86 2.15 7.49
N GLY A 69 -8.97 2.41 8.16
CA GLY A 69 -9.05 2.34 9.61
C GLY A 69 -9.20 3.71 10.28
N ALA A 70 -9.43 3.72 11.57
CA ALA A 70 -9.52 4.96 12.36
C ALA A 70 -8.18 5.74 12.35
N ASP A 71 -7.09 4.99 12.33
CA ASP A 71 -5.72 5.46 12.07
C ASP A 71 -5.05 4.40 11.17
N PRO A 72 -4.19 4.76 10.21
CA PRO A 72 -3.45 3.78 9.43
C PRO A 72 -2.66 2.83 10.32
N ASP A 73 -2.60 1.55 9.91
CA ASP A 73 -1.88 0.53 10.68
C ASP A 73 -0.41 0.90 10.90
N SER A 74 0.09 0.68 12.11
CA SER A 74 1.45 1.07 12.51
C SER A 74 2.55 0.30 11.75
N GLY A 75 2.31 -0.96 11.38
CA GLY A 75 3.21 -1.74 10.52
C GLY A 75 3.27 -1.15 9.11
N THR A 76 2.11 -0.85 8.54
CA THR A 76 1.99 -0.17 7.25
C THR A 76 2.69 1.20 7.25
N ALA A 77 2.57 1.94 8.35
CA ALA A 77 3.26 3.23 8.51
C ALA A 77 4.80 3.06 8.51
N PHE A 78 5.31 2.05 9.21
CA PHE A 78 6.74 1.73 9.18
C PHE A 78 7.22 1.36 7.77
N GLU A 79 6.48 0.52 7.06
CA GLU A 79 6.78 0.08 5.69
C GLU A 79 6.84 1.26 4.71
N CYS A 80 5.88 2.19 4.80
CA CYS A 80 5.90 3.44 4.04
C CYS A 80 7.12 4.30 4.36
N GLY A 81 7.45 4.48 5.64
CA GLY A 81 8.63 5.24 6.08
C GLY A 81 9.93 4.62 5.58
N TYR A 82 10.04 3.29 5.63
CA TYR A 82 11.19 2.57 5.11
C TYR A 82 11.32 2.73 3.58
N ALA A 83 10.22 2.55 2.84
CA ALA A 83 10.19 2.75 1.39
C ALA A 83 10.58 4.19 1.01
N TYR A 84 10.08 5.19 1.75
CA TYR A 84 10.44 6.59 1.56
C TYR A 84 11.95 6.82 1.73
N ALA A 85 12.53 6.29 2.81
CA ALA A 85 13.97 6.40 3.07
C ALA A 85 14.83 5.72 1.99
N LYS A 86 14.28 4.72 1.30
CA LYS A 86 14.92 4.02 0.16
C LYS A 86 14.69 4.72 -1.19
N GLY A 87 13.95 5.83 -1.21
CA GLY A 87 13.63 6.54 -2.45
C GLY A 87 12.66 5.80 -3.37
N LYS A 88 11.90 4.84 -2.83
CA LYS A 88 10.92 4.07 -3.62
C LYS A 88 9.62 4.85 -3.77
N PRO A 89 8.98 4.83 -4.95
CA PRO A 89 7.65 5.39 -5.13
C PRO A 89 6.63 4.72 -4.19
N ILE A 90 5.76 5.53 -3.60
CA ILE A 90 4.69 5.07 -2.71
C ILE A 90 3.36 5.56 -3.26
N VAL A 91 2.43 4.63 -3.43
CA VAL A 91 1.02 4.93 -3.69
C VAL A 91 0.22 4.66 -2.42
N CYS A 92 -0.36 5.69 -1.83
CA CYS A 92 -1.29 5.54 -0.72
C CYS A 92 -2.73 5.58 -1.24
N PHE A 93 -3.56 4.66 -0.77
CA PHE A 93 -4.99 4.68 -1.05
C PHE A 93 -5.82 4.49 0.21
N ARG A 94 -7.02 5.07 0.22
CA ARG A 94 -7.96 4.91 1.33
C ARG A 94 -9.36 4.65 0.80
N THR A 95 -9.99 3.58 1.29
CA THR A 95 -11.37 3.22 0.99
C THR A 95 -12.32 3.55 2.15
N ASP A 96 -11.79 3.77 3.34
CA ASP A 96 -12.57 4.25 4.49
C ASP A 96 -12.88 5.76 4.30
N PHE A 97 -14.15 6.07 4.09
CA PHE A 97 -14.60 7.43 3.83
C PHE A 97 -14.61 8.34 5.08
N ARG A 98 -14.38 7.82 6.27
CA ARG A 98 -14.25 8.62 7.49
C ARG A 98 -12.95 9.41 7.45
N VAL A 99 -13.02 10.69 7.84
CA VAL A 99 -11.84 11.54 7.92
C VAL A 99 -11.09 11.24 9.23
N ALA A 100 -9.79 11.00 9.15
CA ALA A 100 -8.92 10.64 10.28
C ALA A 100 -7.61 11.46 10.28
N GLY A 101 -7.59 12.58 9.56
CA GLY A 101 -6.39 13.41 9.43
C GLY A 101 -6.11 14.27 10.66
N ASP A 102 -4.85 14.57 10.87
CA ASP A 102 -4.30 15.47 11.90
C ASP A 102 -4.18 16.92 11.42
N THR A 103 -4.60 17.21 10.22
CA THR A 103 -4.74 18.55 9.63
C THR A 103 -6.05 18.70 8.87
N ALA A 104 -6.46 19.92 8.58
CA ALA A 104 -7.71 20.20 7.85
C ALA A 104 -7.71 19.65 6.41
N SER A 105 -6.56 19.37 5.83
CA SER A 105 -6.41 18.92 4.45
C SER A 105 -5.91 17.49 4.30
N ALA A 106 -5.41 16.86 5.35
CA ALA A 106 -4.92 15.49 5.30
C ALA A 106 -6.06 14.49 5.60
N PRO A 107 -6.30 13.48 4.75
CA PRO A 107 -7.33 12.47 4.99
C PRO A 107 -6.95 11.49 6.10
N TYR A 108 -5.68 11.37 6.44
CA TYR A 108 -5.05 10.58 7.50
C TYR A 108 -3.75 11.27 7.91
N ASN A 109 -2.96 10.66 8.79
CA ASN A 109 -1.73 11.25 9.30
C ASN A 109 -0.85 11.88 8.19
N LEU A 110 -0.45 13.15 8.39
CA LEU A 110 0.27 13.93 7.37
C LEU A 110 1.62 13.32 6.97
N MET A 111 2.31 12.62 7.86
CA MET A 111 3.60 11.98 7.53
C MET A 111 3.41 10.89 6.47
N LEU A 112 2.27 10.24 6.44
CA LEU A 112 1.91 9.24 5.42
C LEU A 112 1.38 9.89 4.14
N SER A 113 0.49 10.88 4.25
CA SER A 113 -0.08 11.54 3.08
C SER A 113 0.97 12.30 2.28
N GLU A 114 1.95 12.91 2.94
CA GLU A 114 3.01 13.69 2.30
C GLU A 114 4.23 12.84 1.87
N SER A 115 4.42 11.65 2.44
CA SER A 115 5.44 10.71 1.94
C SER A 115 5.03 10.00 0.65
N ALA A 116 3.74 10.02 0.31
CA ALA A 116 3.23 9.37 -0.88
C ALA A 116 3.67 10.09 -2.16
N THR A 117 4.20 9.34 -3.13
CA THR A 117 4.47 9.85 -4.49
C THR A 117 3.18 10.19 -5.22
N ALA A 118 2.14 9.39 -4.99
CA ALA A 118 0.78 9.65 -5.45
C ALA A 118 -0.23 9.01 -4.48
N ARG A 119 -1.40 9.60 -4.36
CA ARG A 119 -2.46 9.07 -3.48
C ARG A 119 -3.84 9.32 -4.03
N PHE A 120 -4.81 8.54 -3.56
CA PHE A 120 -6.22 8.77 -3.79
C PHE A 120 -7.07 8.23 -2.65
N GLU A 121 -8.20 8.88 -2.44
CA GLU A 121 -9.28 8.47 -1.55
C GLU A 121 -10.53 8.21 -2.38
N VAL A 122 -11.34 7.24 -1.99
CA VAL A 122 -12.57 6.93 -2.69
C VAL A 122 -13.79 7.43 -1.91
N PRO A 123 -14.73 8.09 -2.57
CA PRO A 123 -15.98 8.50 -1.95
C PRO A 123 -16.82 7.32 -1.50
N PHE A 124 -17.73 7.58 -0.57
CA PHE A 124 -18.75 6.60 -0.19
C PHE A 124 -19.51 6.08 -1.43
N ARG A 125 -19.74 4.78 -1.49
CA ARG A 125 -20.39 4.08 -2.61
C ARG A 125 -19.60 4.05 -3.92
N THR A 126 -18.29 4.25 -3.90
CA THR A 126 -17.43 3.98 -5.05
C THR A 126 -17.58 2.53 -5.50
N LYS A 127 -17.76 2.31 -6.78
CA LYS A 127 -17.85 0.96 -7.35
C LYS A 127 -16.47 0.30 -7.44
N PRO A 128 -16.37 -1.03 -7.32
CA PRO A 128 -15.10 -1.74 -7.45
C PRO A 128 -14.34 -1.42 -8.74
N GLU A 129 -15.03 -1.25 -9.86
CA GLU A 129 -14.42 -0.93 -11.15
C GLU A 129 -13.77 0.47 -11.14
N GLU A 130 -14.43 1.46 -10.54
CA GLU A 130 -13.91 2.83 -10.39
C GLU A 130 -12.65 2.84 -9.49
N PHE A 131 -12.69 2.08 -8.40
CA PHE A 131 -11.53 1.91 -7.52
C PHE A 131 -10.35 1.30 -8.28
N ARG A 132 -10.56 0.21 -9.03
CA ARG A 132 -9.53 -0.47 -9.81
C ARG A 132 -8.92 0.45 -10.87
N GLN A 133 -9.74 1.21 -11.58
CA GLN A 133 -9.27 2.17 -12.57
C GLN A 133 -8.39 3.24 -11.91
N ARG A 134 -8.84 3.84 -10.83
CA ARG A 134 -8.07 4.86 -10.09
C ARG A 134 -6.75 4.30 -9.55
N MET A 135 -6.75 3.06 -9.07
CA MET A 135 -5.54 2.38 -8.62
C MET A 135 -4.49 2.31 -9.75
N LEU A 136 -4.87 1.83 -10.94
CA LEU A 136 -3.96 1.73 -12.07
C LEU A 136 -3.45 3.10 -12.54
N GLU A 137 -4.32 4.09 -12.60
CA GLU A 137 -3.95 5.47 -12.98
C GLU A 137 -2.93 6.04 -11.97
N THR A 138 -3.16 5.83 -10.68
CA THR A 138 -2.29 6.33 -9.62
C THR A 138 -0.94 5.61 -9.59
N ILE A 139 -0.91 4.29 -9.80
CA ILE A 139 0.33 3.51 -9.94
C ILE A 139 1.15 4.03 -11.13
N ARG A 140 0.53 4.20 -12.29
CA ARG A 140 1.20 4.72 -13.50
C ARG A 140 1.77 6.12 -13.28
N LYS A 141 1.02 6.99 -12.60
CA LYS A 141 1.48 8.33 -12.23
C LYS A 141 2.70 8.29 -11.31
N ALA A 142 2.67 7.44 -10.29
CA ALA A 142 3.79 7.29 -9.35
C ALA A 142 5.05 6.76 -10.04
N LEU A 143 4.91 5.76 -10.91
CA LEU A 143 6.04 5.21 -11.68
C LEU A 143 6.64 6.24 -12.65
N ALA A 144 5.83 7.09 -13.25
CA ALA A 144 6.30 8.16 -14.13
C ALA A 144 7.09 9.23 -13.35
N ALA A 145 6.63 9.59 -12.15
CA ALA A 145 7.30 10.56 -11.27
C ALA A 145 8.64 10.02 -10.72
N GLY A 146 8.72 8.71 -10.38
CA GLY A 146 9.94 8.07 -9.87
C GLY A 146 11.06 7.87 -10.90
N ARG A 147 10.78 8.03 -12.20
CA ARG A 147 11.80 7.95 -13.27
C ARG A 147 12.48 9.28 -13.60
N GLY A 148 12.12 10.35 -12.90
CA GLY A 148 12.58 11.70 -13.13
C GLY A 148 13.73 12.17 -12.22
N VAL A 149 14.46 11.25 -11.56
CA VAL A 149 15.63 11.58 -10.73
C VAL A 149 16.86 10.89 -11.29
#